data_01eee284357225d91a60eb952b7ed0a5
#
_entry.id   01eee284357225d91a60eb952b7ed0a5
#
_cell.length_a   1.000
_cell.length_b   1.000
_cell.length_c   1.000
_cell.angle_alpha   90.00
_cell.angle_beta   90.00
_cell.angle_gamma   90.00
#
_symmetry.space_group_name_H-M   'P 1'
#
loop_
_entity.id
_entity.type
_entity.pdbx_description
1 polymer ?
#
loop_
_entity_poly.entity_id
_entity_poly.type
_entity_poly.pdbx_seq_one_letter_code
_entity_poly.pdbx_strand_id
1 'polypeptide(L)'
;TERSLKKMFKYLFINQKNYPAVLKANILKKKSKIKNLNVETIKVSHGTMQTIGFKINKFAYIPDFKKIEKTELKKLKNLDVLIIDCFRYRPHNTHVNFDECLEYIKLINPKRAYLTNMYHEMDYFKLKTKIKNKNILPCYDGLKIKI
;
A
#
# COMPACT_ATOMS: atom_id res chain seq x y z
N THR A 1 -17.11 -4.09 1.61
CA THR A 1 -16.72 -2.73 1.16
C THR A 1 -17.70 -2.18 0.13
N GLU A 2 -17.91 -2.82 -1.05
CA GLU A 2 -18.84 -2.31 -2.09
C GLU A 2 -20.27 -2.10 -1.55
N ARG A 3 -20.82 -3.11 -0.86
CA ARG A 3 -22.16 -3.03 -0.26
C ARG A 3 -22.29 -1.86 0.74
N SER A 4 -21.27 -1.66 1.56
CA SER A 4 -21.25 -0.55 2.55
C SER A 4 -21.15 0.80 1.87
N LEU A 5 -20.28 0.95 0.85
CA LEU A 5 -20.18 2.17 0.05
C LEU A 5 -21.48 2.52 -0.64
N LYS A 6 -22.12 1.55 -1.31
CA LYS A 6 -23.41 1.76 -1.97
C LYS A 6 -24.54 2.10 -0.98
N LYS A 7 -24.49 1.58 0.26
CA LYS A 7 -25.45 1.93 1.29
C LYS A 7 -25.24 3.36 1.80
N MET A 8 -24.00 3.76 2.10
CA MET A 8 -23.67 5.08 2.65
C MET A 8 -23.77 6.20 1.61
N PHE A 9 -23.35 5.93 0.38
CA PHE A 9 -23.25 6.91 -0.70
C PHE A 9 -24.14 6.56 -1.89
N LYS A 10 -25.38 6.12 -1.61
CA LYS A 10 -26.36 5.66 -2.62
C LYS A 10 -26.48 6.62 -3.80
N TYR A 11 -26.51 7.93 -3.52
CA TYR A 11 -26.67 8.98 -4.53
C TYR A 11 -25.54 9.03 -5.58
N LEU A 12 -24.34 8.51 -5.26
CA LEU A 12 -23.23 8.46 -6.22
C LEU A 12 -23.35 7.31 -7.23
N PHE A 13 -24.15 6.28 -6.93
CA PHE A 13 -24.24 5.04 -7.70
C PHE A 13 -25.57 4.84 -8.44
N ILE A 14 -26.58 5.64 -8.17
CA ILE A 14 -27.93 5.48 -8.71
C ILE A 14 -28.38 6.77 -9.39
N ASN A 15 -28.86 6.63 -10.64
CA ASN A 15 -29.47 7.75 -11.35
C ASN A 15 -30.74 8.23 -10.63
N GLN A 16 -30.84 9.52 -10.40
CA GLN A 16 -32.02 10.22 -9.92
C GLN A 16 -32.44 11.27 -10.96
N LYS A 17 -33.72 11.73 -10.92
CA LYS A 17 -34.33 12.59 -11.96
C LYS A 17 -33.45 13.79 -12.36
N ASN A 18 -32.72 14.42 -11.44
CA ASN A 18 -31.86 15.59 -11.70
C ASN A 18 -30.38 15.35 -11.36
N TYR A 19 -30.00 14.13 -10.95
CA TYR A 19 -28.65 13.79 -10.51
C TYR A 19 -28.24 12.43 -11.07
N PRO A 20 -27.49 12.41 -12.19
CA PRO A 20 -27.00 11.15 -12.74
C PRO A 20 -25.97 10.50 -11.80
N ALA A 21 -25.90 9.19 -11.82
CA ALA A 21 -24.85 8.45 -11.10
C ALA A 21 -23.47 8.86 -11.62
N VAL A 22 -22.56 9.21 -10.70
CA VAL A 22 -21.19 9.65 -11.02
C VAL A 22 -20.16 8.55 -10.82
N LEU A 23 -20.53 7.46 -10.13
CA LEU A 23 -19.64 6.35 -9.85
C LEU A 23 -20.22 5.01 -10.31
N LYS A 24 -19.35 4.17 -10.87
CA LYS A 24 -19.62 2.75 -11.14
C LYS A 24 -18.68 1.88 -10.31
N ALA A 25 -19.24 1.02 -9.46
CA ALA A 25 -18.43 0.08 -8.69
C ALA A 25 -18.04 -1.13 -9.54
N ASN A 26 -16.77 -1.50 -9.49
CA ASN A 26 -16.24 -2.71 -10.11
C ASN A 26 -15.49 -3.53 -9.07
N ILE A 27 -15.68 -4.85 -9.10
CA ILE A 27 -14.96 -5.76 -8.20
C ILE A 27 -13.54 -5.95 -8.71
N LEU A 28 -12.56 -5.61 -7.90
CA LEU A 28 -11.17 -5.87 -8.19
C LEU A 28 -10.86 -7.35 -7.97
N LYS A 29 -10.46 -8.06 -9.01
CA LYS A 29 -10.03 -9.48 -8.95
C LYS A 29 -8.57 -9.57 -8.50
N LYS A 30 -8.11 -10.80 -8.16
CA LYS A 30 -6.68 -11.05 -7.83
C LYS A 30 -5.72 -10.52 -8.89
N LYS A 31 -6.08 -10.63 -10.16
CA LYS A 31 -5.41 -10.02 -11.30
C LYS A 31 -6.46 -9.30 -12.14
N SER A 32 -6.21 -8.06 -12.46
CA SER A 32 -7.12 -7.20 -13.23
C SER A 32 -6.31 -6.37 -14.20
N LYS A 33 -6.89 -6.09 -15.36
CA LYS A 33 -6.34 -5.10 -16.29
C LYS A 33 -7.14 -3.82 -16.15
N ILE A 34 -6.47 -2.74 -15.74
CA ILE A 34 -7.07 -1.41 -15.61
C ILE A 34 -6.39 -0.51 -16.64
N LYS A 35 -7.12 -0.15 -17.70
CA LYS A 35 -6.54 0.45 -18.91
C LYS A 35 -5.37 -0.42 -19.40
N ASN A 36 -4.15 0.12 -19.47
CA ASN A 36 -2.95 -0.59 -19.93
C ASN A 36 -2.14 -1.21 -18.80
N LEU A 37 -2.61 -1.13 -17.54
CA LEU A 37 -1.88 -1.61 -16.36
C LEU A 37 -2.38 -3.00 -15.94
N ASN A 38 -1.46 -3.95 -15.79
CA ASN A 38 -1.74 -5.22 -15.15
C ASN A 38 -1.57 -5.04 -13.63
N VAL A 39 -2.69 -5.10 -12.92
CA VAL A 39 -2.74 -4.92 -11.46
C VAL A 39 -2.95 -6.27 -10.79
N GLU A 40 -2.06 -6.66 -9.90
CA GLU A 40 -2.18 -7.83 -9.04
C GLU A 40 -2.39 -7.39 -7.59
N THR A 41 -3.38 -7.97 -6.91
CA THR A 41 -3.62 -7.69 -5.49
C THR A 41 -2.74 -8.57 -4.62
N ILE A 42 -2.17 -7.98 -3.58
CA ILE A 42 -1.38 -8.62 -2.54
C ILE A 42 -2.23 -8.61 -1.26
N LYS A 43 -2.62 -9.78 -0.78
CA LYS A 43 -3.39 -9.87 0.48
C LYS A 43 -2.47 -9.70 1.66
N VAL A 44 -2.84 -8.84 2.59
CA VAL A 44 -2.07 -8.58 3.82
C VAL A 44 -3.00 -8.51 5.03
N SER A 45 -2.47 -8.81 6.21
CA SER A 45 -3.23 -8.70 7.46
C SER A 45 -2.97 -7.34 8.11
N HIS A 46 -4.03 -6.71 8.58
CA HIS A 46 -4.01 -5.45 9.33
C HIS A 46 -4.75 -5.68 10.65
N GLY A 47 -4.05 -6.22 11.64
CA GLY A 47 -4.65 -6.75 12.86
C GLY A 47 -5.56 -7.93 12.56
N THR A 48 -6.82 -7.84 12.96
CA THR A 48 -7.85 -8.86 12.71
C THR A 48 -8.50 -8.75 11.32
N MET A 49 -8.24 -7.66 10.59
CA MET A 49 -8.80 -7.43 9.25
C MET A 49 -7.80 -7.82 8.16
N GLN A 50 -8.34 -8.12 6.98
CA GLN A 50 -7.54 -8.24 5.77
C GLN A 50 -7.65 -6.96 4.94
N THR A 51 -6.51 -6.47 4.48
CA THR A 51 -6.38 -5.39 3.51
C THR A 51 -5.68 -5.88 2.25
N ILE A 52 -5.52 -5.01 1.28
CA ILE A 52 -4.83 -5.33 0.03
C ILE A 52 -3.78 -4.28 -0.29
N GLY A 53 -2.60 -4.74 -0.67
CA GLY A 53 -1.65 -3.96 -1.44
C GLY A 53 -1.81 -4.21 -2.94
N PHE A 54 -1.07 -3.48 -3.75
CA PHE A 54 -1.12 -3.53 -5.20
C PHE A 54 0.26 -3.76 -5.79
N LYS A 55 0.36 -4.65 -6.78
CA LYS A 55 1.54 -4.80 -7.61
C LYS A 55 1.19 -4.47 -9.05
N ILE A 56 1.99 -3.63 -9.70
CA ILE A 56 1.86 -3.22 -11.10
C ILE A 56 3.23 -3.43 -11.74
N ASN A 57 3.37 -4.48 -12.56
CA ASN A 57 4.65 -4.87 -13.14
C ASN A 57 5.73 -5.06 -12.05
N LYS A 58 6.75 -4.18 -12.02
CA LYS A 58 7.85 -4.19 -11.05
C LYS A 58 7.70 -3.14 -9.94
N PHE A 59 6.54 -2.55 -9.80
CA PHE A 59 6.17 -1.62 -8.73
C PHE A 59 5.21 -2.31 -7.77
N ALA A 60 5.36 -2.07 -6.46
CA ALA A 60 4.36 -2.46 -5.46
C ALA A 60 4.09 -1.34 -4.46
N TYR A 61 2.83 -1.26 -4.02
CA TYR A 61 2.34 -0.36 -2.98
C TYR A 61 1.63 -1.19 -1.91
N ILE A 62 2.19 -1.25 -0.72
CA ILE A 62 1.70 -2.04 0.41
C ILE A 62 1.44 -1.13 1.61
N PRO A 63 0.30 -0.43 1.66
CA PRO A 63 -0.11 0.33 2.83
C PRO A 63 -0.76 -0.57 3.87
N ASP A 64 -0.96 -0.06 5.08
CA ASP A 64 -1.82 -0.62 6.13
C ASP A 64 -1.68 -2.13 6.31
N PHE A 65 -0.53 -2.58 6.80
CA PHE A 65 -0.33 -3.99 7.08
C PHE A 65 0.48 -4.25 8.35
N LYS A 66 0.21 -5.41 8.95
CA LYS A 66 1.01 -5.98 10.04
C LYS A 66 1.77 -7.23 9.58
N LYS A 67 1.14 -8.03 8.73
CA LYS A 67 1.74 -9.29 8.27
C LYS A 67 1.44 -9.56 6.81
N ILE A 68 2.47 -10.04 6.11
CA ILE A 68 2.38 -10.58 4.75
C ILE A 68 2.69 -12.06 4.79
N GLU A 69 1.76 -12.90 4.34
CA GLU A 69 1.97 -14.34 4.29
C GLU A 69 3.03 -14.74 3.26
N LYS A 70 3.73 -15.87 3.49
CA LYS A 70 4.82 -16.34 2.62
C LYS A 70 4.42 -16.47 1.15
N THR A 71 3.17 -16.88 0.88
CA THR A 71 2.62 -17.00 -0.48
C THR A 71 2.48 -15.66 -1.17
N GLU A 72 2.12 -14.61 -0.44
CA GLU A 72 2.00 -13.24 -0.96
C GLU A 72 3.37 -12.58 -1.11
N LEU A 73 4.32 -12.82 -0.19
CA LEU A 73 5.71 -12.35 -0.30
C LEU A 73 6.40 -12.85 -1.58
N LYS A 74 6.10 -14.10 -2.02
CA LYS A 74 6.66 -14.63 -3.27
C LYS A 74 6.29 -13.77 -4.49
N LYS A 75 5.12 -13.12 -4.49
CA LYS A 75 4.69 -12.24 -5.57
C LYS A 75 5.47 -10.91 -5.62
N LEU A 76 6.06 -10.50 -4.49
CA LEU A 76 6.79 -9.24 -4.33
C LEU A 76 8.28 -9.33 -4.69
N LYS A 77 8.70 -10.39 -5.37
CA LYS A 77 10.08 -10.51 -5.85
C LYS A 77 10.34 -9.68 -7.11
N ASN A 78 11.61 -9.31 -7.30
CA ASN A 78 12.13 -8.59 -8.48
C ASN A 78 11.43 -7.23 -8.71
N LEU A 79 11.12 -6.50 -7.63
CA LEU A 79 10.58 -5.15 -7.71
C LEU A 79 11.69 -4.13 -8.01
N ASP A 80 11.38 -3.18 -8.89
CA ASP A 80 12.21 -1.99 -9.07
C ASP A 80 11.90 -0.95 -7.99
N VAL A 81 10.61 -0.84 -7.60
CA VAL A 81 10.14 0.10 -6.57
C VAL A 81 9.13 -0.56 -5.64
N LEU A 82 9.33 -0.39 -4.34
CA LEU A 82 8.39 -0.75 -3.30
C LEU A 82 8.02 0.50 -2.49
N ILE A 83 6.74 0.81 -2.37
CA ILE A 83 6.23 1.74 -1.35
C ILE A 83 5.57 0.88 -0.27
N ILE A 84 5.99 1.04 0.99
CA ILE A 84 5.62 0.15 2.08
C ILE A 84 5.29 0.92 3.35
N ASP A 85 4.31 0.42 4.10
CA ASP A 85 3.94 0.91 5.43
C ASP A 85 5.14 0.93 6.38
N CYS A 86 5.28 2.03 7.13
CA CYS A 86 6.28 2.19 8.18
C CYS A 86 5.72 3.14 9.24
N PHE A 87 4.85 2.62 10.10
CA PHE A 87 3.95 3.45 10.88
C PHE A 87 4.65 4.25 11.99
N ARG A 88 5.47 3.60 12.83
CA ARG A 88 6.16 4.23 13.98
C ARG A 88 7.35 3.41 14.46
N TYR A 89 8.14 3.95 15.43
CA TYR A 89 9.27 3.22 15.98
C TYR A 89 8.86 2.09 16.93
N ARG A 90 7.85 2.32 17.79
CA ARG A 90 7.36 1.32 18.75
C ARG A 90 6.44 0.30 18.09
N PRO A 91 6.36 -0.94 18.61
CA PRO A 91 5.44 -1.96 18.08
C PRO A 91 3.98 -1.47 18.02
N HIS A 92 3.25 -1.92 17.02
CA HIS A 92 1.83 -1.66 16.83
C HIS A 92 1.09 -2.94 16.48
N ASN A 93 -0.19 -3.05 16.88
CA ASN A 93 -0.97 -4.28 16.69
C ASN A 93 -1.42 -4.50 15.25
N THR A 94 -1.58 -3.44 14.48
CA THR A 94 -2.14 -3.49 13.12
C THR A 94 -1.18 -3.05 12.03
N HIS A 95 -0.14 -2.29 12.36
CA HIS A 95 0.87 -1.81 11.43
C HIS A 95 2.26 -2.36 11.76
N VAL A 96 3.13 -2.38 10.77
CA VAL A 96 4.55 -2.62 10.99
C VAL A 96 5.21 -1.38 11.59
N ASN A 97 6.12 -1.61 12.54
CA ASN A 97 7.02 -0.59 13.03
C ASN A 97 8.23 -0.45 12.10
N PHE A 98 9.14 0.46 12.46
CA PHE A 98 10.34 0.75 11.66
C PHE A 98 11.22 -0.50 11.43
N ASP A 99 11.49 -1.27 12.49
CA ASP A 99 12.37 -2.44 12.39
C ASP A 99 11.70 -3.57 11.59
N GLU A 100 10.44 -3.87 11.86
CA GLU A 100 9.64 -4.83 11.09
C GLU A 100 9.55 -4.43 9.60
N CYS A 101 9.40 -3.13 9.30
CA CYS A 101 9.38 -2.62 7.94
C CYS A 101 10.71 -2.90 7.22
N LEU A 102 11.84 -2.64 7.87
CA LEU A 102 13.17 -2.93 7.31
C LEU A 102 13.39 -4.43 7.08
N GLU A 103 12.87 -5.30 7.95
CA GLU A 103 12.90 -6.75 7.76
C GLU A 103 12.12 -7.16 6.51
N TYR A 104 10.90 -6.63 6.31
CA TYR A 104 10.13 -6.88 5.08
C TYR A 104 10.84 -6.37 3.83
N ILE A 105 11.45 -5.19 3.88
CA ILE A 105 12.24 -4.65 2.75
C ILE A 105 13.41 -5.60 2.42
N LYS A 106 14.12 -6.11 3.44
CA LYS A 106 15.20 -7.09 3.26
C LYS A 106 14.68 -8.40 2.65
N LEU A 107 13.54 -8.91 3.10
CA LEU A 107 12.92 -10.14 2.56
C LEU A 107 12.46 -9.98 1.12
N ILE A 108 11.86 -8.85 0.76
CA ILE A 108 11.36 -8.55 -0.59
C ILE A 108 12.51 -8.23 -1.54
N ASN A 109 13.52 -7.51 -1.04
CA ASN A 109 14.72 -7.08 -1.74
C ASN A 109 14.44 -6.27 -3.03
N PRO A 110 13.69 -5.15 -2.95
CA PRO A 110 13.46 -4.28 -4.09
C PRO A 110 14.71 -3.46 -4.43
N LYS A 111 14.83 -2.92 -5.66
CA LYS A 111 15.92 -1.99 -6.00
C LYS A 111 15.84 -0.68 -5.22
N ARG A 112 14.62 -0.17 -4.98
CA ARG A 112 14.35 1.03 -4.16
C ARG A 112 13.12 0.80 -3.30
N ALA A 113 13.16 1.26 -2.06
CA ALA A 113 12.02 1.22 -1.16
C ALA A 113 11.70 2.63 -0.63
N TYR A 114 10.42 2.92 -0.48
CA TYR A 114 9.91 4.18 0.05
C TYR A 114 8.97 3.91 1.21
N LEU A 115 9.26 4.54 2.35
CA LEU A 115 8.48 4.38 3.58
C LEU A 115 7.29 5.35 3.55
N THR A 116 6.09 4.86 3.79
CA THR A 116 4.86 5.67 3.81
C THR A 116 4.07 5.43 5.09
N ASN A 117 2.96 6.15 5.26
CA ASN A 117 2.06 6.01 6.40
C ASN A 117 2.72 6.32 7.76
N MET A 118 3.69 7.22 7.76
CA MET A 118 4.48 7.57 8.94
C MET A 118 3.64 8.35 9.95
N TYR A 119 3.67 7.91 11.20
CA TYR A 119 3.02 8.59 12.32
C TYR A 119 3.75 9.88 12.69
N HIS A 120 3.06 10.82 13.34
CA HIS A 120 3.58 12.17 13.63
C HIS A 120 4.92 12.21 14.39
N GLU A 121 5.27 11.15 15.13
CA GLU A 121 6.57 11.05 15.83
C GLU A 121 7.75 10.76 14.89
N MET A 122 7.49 10.39 13.63
CA MET A 122 8.51 10.03 12.64
C MET A 122 8.88 11.26 11.79
N ASP A 123 9.72 12.14 12.33
CA ASP A 123 10.25 13.28 11.59
C ASP A 123 11.03 12.80 10.35
N TYR A 124 10.75 13.43 9.20
CA TYR A 124 11.32 13.05 7.90
C TYR A 124 12.85 13.08 7.89
N PHE A 125 13.45 14.14 8.41
CA PHE A 125 14.92 14.33 8.37
C PHE A 125 15.61 13.38 9.34
N LYS A 126 15.06 13.20 10.55
CA LYS A 126 15.58 12.24 11.54
C LYS A 126 15.47 10.81 11.01
N LEU A 127 14.36 10.45 10.37
CA LEU A 127 14.18 9.15 9.76
C LEU A 127 15.17 8.91 8.62
N LYS A 128 15.35 9.89 7.75
CA LYS A 128 16.29 9.82 6.64
C LYS A 128 17.76 9.64 7.11
N THR A 129 18.15 10.29 8.20
CA THR A 129 19.50 10.09 8.78
C THR A 129 19.65 8.74 9.47
N LYS A 130 18.58 8.20 10.06
CA LYS A 130 18.58 6.89 10.71
C LYS A 130 18.69 5.74 9.71
N ILE A 131 18.17 5.91 8.50
CA ILE A 131 18.23 4.91 7.43
C ILE A 131 19.62 4.88 6.82
N LYS A 132 20.38 3.81 7.05
CA LYS A 132 21.75 3.65 6.52
C LYS A 132 21.78 3.26 5.03
N ASN A 133 20.73 2.59 4.54
CA ASN A 133 20.65 2.13 3.15
C ASN A 133 20.17 3.26 2.24
N LYS A 134 21.00 3.70 1.29
CA LYS A 134 20.70 4.77 0.33
C LYS A 134 19.53 4.48 -0.62
N ASN A 135 19.14 3.20 -0.75
CA ASN A 135 18.01 2.78 -1.57
C ASN A 135 16.67 2.78 -0.80
N ILE A 136 16.67 3.14 0.49
CA ILE A 136 15.47 3.26 1.31
C ILE A 136 15.30 4.71 1.72
N LEU A 137 14.16 5.30 1.41
CA LEU A 137 13.87 6.71 1.67
C LEU A 137 12.47 6.87 2.27
N PRO A 138 12.25 7.82 3.19
CA PRO A 138 10.88 8.19 3.57
C PRO A 138 10.18 8.91 2.43
N CYS A 139 8.87 8.72 2.29
CA CYS A 139 8.01 9.50 1.39
C CYS A 139 7.77 10.91 1.94
N TYR A 140 7.38 11.81 1.06
CA TYR A 140 6.85 13.13 1.40
C TYR A 140 5.78 13.53 0.37
N ASP A 141 4.90 14.47 0.75
CA ASP A 141 3.82 14.91 -0.13
C ASP A 141 4.38 15.59 -1.38
N GLY A 142 3.91 15.18 -2.54
CA GLY A 142 4.40 15.64 -3.84
C GLY A 142 5.60 14.86 -4.40
N LEU A 143 6.09 13.82 -3.71
CA LEU A 143 7.14 12.94 -4.22
C LEU A 143 6.73 12.30 -5.55
N LYS A 144 7.53 12.50 -6.59
CA LYS A 144 7.36 11.86 -7.91
C LYS A 144 8.39 10.77 -8.09
N ILE A 145 7.92 9.54 -8.35
CA ILE A 145 8.76 8.37 -8.55
C ILE A 145 8.57 7.88 -9.98
N LYS A 146 9.65 7.82 -10.74
CA LYS A 146 9.66 7.20 -12.07
C LYS A 146 9.77 5.68 -11.92
N ILE A 147 8.83 4.94 -12.50
CA ILE A 147 8.75 3.48 -12.50
C ILE A 147 8.76 2.90 -13.91
#